data_232f9931499137b14918405e8401517d
#
_entry.id   232f9931499137b14918405e8401517d
#
_cell.length_a   1.000
_cell.length_b   1.000
_cell.length_c   1.000
_cell.angle_alpha   90.00
_cell.angle_beta   90.00
_cell.angle_gamma   90.00
#
_symmetry.space_group_name_H-M   'P 1'
#
loop_
_entity.id
_entity.type
_entity.pdbx_description
1 polymer ?
#
loop_
_entity_poly.entity_id
_entity_poly.type
_entity_poly.pdbx_seq_one_letter_code
_entity_poly.pdbx_strand_id
1 'polypeptide(L)'
;SNEIPVNEEAPLVIEQENNEPKKSHKPKSENQNQNQNQNQNGNGNGKQKNRQFEFEGIITNTGVLEILVDGYGFLRSSDYNYLNSPDDVYVSQSQIKLMGLKTGDTVKGTIRPPKEGEKYFPLIKVLEINGRSPDYIRDRVPFDHLTPLFPNEKFQLTGNGHDNLSTRIVDMFAPIGKGQRGLIVAQP
;
A
#
# COMPACT_ATOMS: atom_id res chain seq x y z
N SER A 1 -7.70 -16.19 -52.81
CA SER A 1 -8.09 -17.36 -52.02
C SER A 1 -6.85 -18.02 -51.42
N ASN A 2 -6.49 -17.66 -50.19
CA ASN A 2 -5.54 -18.42 -49.37
C ASN A 2 -6.07 -18.37 -47.96
N GLU A 3 -6.73 -19.42 -47.55
CA GLU A 3 -7.17 -19.70 -46.20
C GLU A 3 -5.98 -20.22 -45.39
N ILE A 4 -5.73 -19.60 -44.21
CA ILE A 4 -4.73 -20.06 -43.24
C ILE A 4 -5.49 -20.92 -42.23
N PRO A 5 -5.09 -22.17 -41.93
CA PRO A 5 -5.78 -23.02 -40.96
C PRO A 5 -5.50 -22.55 -39.51
N VAL A 6 -6.59 -22.41 -38.76
CA VAL A 6 -6.57 -22.19 -37.30
C VAL A 6 -6.23 -23.51 -36.62
N ASN A 7 -5.17 -23.52 -35.83
CA ASN A 7 -4.74 -24.67 -35.05
C ASN A 7 -5.43 -24.61 -33.69
N GLU A 8 -6.34 -25.52 -33.41
CA GLU A 8 -7.00 -25.75 -32.14
C GLU A 8 -6.04 -26.50 -31.20
N GLU A 9 -5.49 -25.82 -30.19
CA GLU A 9 -4.77 -26.50 -29.12
C GLU A 9 -5.73 -26.88 -27.99
N ALA A 10 -5.75 -28.19 -27.69
CA ALA A 10 -6.53 -28.83 -26.64
C ALA A 10 -5.99 -28.46 -25.26
N PRO A 11 -6.84 -28.45 -24.19
CA PRO A 11 -6.42 -28.09 -22.85
C PRO A 11 -5.63 -29.21 -22.18
N LEU A 12 -4.48 -28.84 -21.60
CA LEU A 12 -3.64 -29.72 -20.77
C LEU A 12 -4.33 -29.96 -19.41
N VAL A 13 -4.64 -31.23 -19.19
CA VAL A 13 -5.10 -31.74 -17.88
C VAL A 13 -3.89 -31.81 -16.94
N ILE A 14 -3.91 -31.06 -15.87
CA ILE A 14 -2.94 -31.17 -14.78
C ILE A 14 -3.46 -32.19 -13.78
N GLU A 15 -2.81 -33.34 -13.69
CA GLU A 15 -2.99 -34.34 -12.64
C GLU A 15 -2.54 -33.77 -11.29
N GLN A 16 -3.43 -33.81 -10.31
CA GLN A 16 -3.12 -33.53 -8.91
C GLN A 16 -2.49 -34.75 -8.25
N GLU A 17 -1.23 -34.66 -7.93
CA GLU A 17 -0.55 -35.61 -7.05
C GLU A 17 -0.91 -35.34 -5.59
N ASN A 18 -1.66 -36.27 -4.99
CA ASN A 18 -1.93 -36.34 -3.57
C ASN A 18 -0.69 -36.85 -2.82
N ASN A 19 -0.08 -35.98 -2.02
CA ASN A 19 0.91 -36.41 -1.04
C ASN A 19 0.35 -36.27 0.38
N GLU A 20 -0.03 -37.40 0.97
CA GLU A 20 -0.33 -37.55 2.39
C GLU A 20 0.94 -37.50 3.25
N PRO A 21 0.92 -36.86 4.44
CA PRO A 21 2.07 -36.85 5.32
C PRO A 21 2.12 -38.12 6.20
N LYS A 22 3.24 -38.83 6.10
CA LYS A 22 3.59 -39.97 6.95
C LYS A 22 3.79 -39.55 8.41
N LYS A 23 3.07 -40.22 9.30
CA LYS A 23 3.27 -40.25 10.77
C LYS A 23 4.62 -40.89 11.11
N SER A 24 5.45 -40.20 11.86
CA SER A 24 6.59 -40.81 12.55
C SER A 24 6.47 -40.74 14.08
N HIS A 25 6.83 -41.85 14.68
CA HIS A 25 6.64 -42.25 16.04
C HIS A 25 7.40 -41.43 17.09
N LYS A 26 6.75 -41.33 18.30
CA LYS A 26 7.37 -40.96 19.58
C LYS A 26 8.29 -42.10 20.08
N PRO A 27 9.26 -41.79 20.94
CA PRO A 27 9.37 -42.55 22.13
C PRO A 27 9.20 -41.74 23.43
N LYS A 28 8.53 -42.39 24.38
CA LYS A 28 8.40 -42.04 25.79
C LYS A 28 9.76 -42.10 26.49
N SER A 29 10.00 -41.20 27.43
CA SER A 29 10.73 -41.51 28.64
C SER A 29 10.08 -40.82 29.83
N GLU A 30 9.61 -41.60 30.72
CA GLU A 30 9.17 -41.28 32.08
C GLU A 30 10.37 -40.80 32.90
N ASN A 31 10.18 -39.72 33.65
CA ASN A 31 10.87 -39.67 34.94
C ASN A 31 10.02 -38.88 35.94
N GLN A 32 9.51 -39.64 36.90
CA GLN A 32 8.90 -39.19 38.14
C GLN A 32 9.99 -38.56 39.01
N ASN A 33 9.74 -37.38 39.55
CA ASN A 33 10.27 -37.09 40.88
C ASN A 33 9.32 -36.18 41.65
N GLN A 34 8.69 -36.77 42.62
CA GLN A 34 7.97 -36.11 43.72
C GLN A 34 9.00 -35.41 44.60
N ASN A 35 8.75 -34.14 44.92
CA ASN A 35 9.17 -33.64 46.21
C ASN A 35 8.22 -32.60 46.76
N GLN A 36 7.55 -32.96 47.81
CA GLN A 36 6.82 -32.09 48.73
C GLN A 36 7.84 -31.22 49.46
N ASN A 37 7.62 -29.95 49.61
CA ASN A 37 7.82 -29.32 50.90
C ASN A 37 7.13 -27.95 51.05
N GLN A 38 6.40 -27.88 52.05
CA GLN A 38 5.79 -26.90 52.93
C GLN A 38 6.31 -25.44 52.87
N ASN A 39 5.32 -24.54 52.82
CA ASN A 39 5.10 -23.46 53.77
C ASN A 39 6.25 -22.45 54.02
N GLN A 40 6.07 -21.20 53.59
CA GLN A 40 6.21 -20.09 54.51
C GLN A 40 5.73 -18.75 53.92
N ASN A 41 4.90 -18.17 54.69
CA ASN A 41 4.38 -16.82 54.77
C ASN A 41 5.41 -15.75 54.34
N GLY A 42 5.09 -14.93 53.33
CA GLY A 42 5.89 -13.80 52.88
C GLY A 42 4.99 -12.71 52.29
N ASN A 43 4.65 -11.76 53.10
CA ASN A 43 3.99 -10.52 52.76
C ASN A 43 4.75 -9.82 51.64
N GLY A 44 4.30 -9.98 50.37
CA GLY A 44 4.89 -9.43 49.17
C GLY A 44 3.87 -8.52 48.46
N ASN A 45 4.03 -7.26 48.66
CA ASN A 45 3.40 -6.13 48.00
C ASN A 45 3.23 -6.44 46.49
N GLY A 46 2.05 -6.92 46.12
CA GLY A 46 1.71 -7.24 44.75
C GLY A 46 1.64 -5.95 43.94
N LYS A 47 2.73 -5.62 43.26
CA LYS A 47 2.67 -4.72 42.11
C LYS A 47 1.66 -5.33 41.15
N GLN A 48 0.44 -4.81 41.16
CA GLN A 48 -0.52 -5.00 40.08
C GLN A 48 0.22 -4.56 38.81
N LYS A 49 0.72 -5.52 38.04
CA LYS A 49 1.04 -5.30 36.64
C LYS A 49 -0.27 -4.88 36.00
N ASN A 50 -0.42 -3.56 35.80
CA ASN A 50 -1.41 -3.03 34.89
C ASN A 50 -1.25 -3.83 33.60
N ARG A 51 -2.16 -4.76 33.34
CA ARG A 51 -2.32 -5.36 32.04
C ARG A 51 -2.80 -4.23 31.14
N GLN A 52 -1.86 -3.50 30.57
CA GLN A 52 -2.16 -2.62 29.46
C GLN A 52 -2.76 -3.53 28.39
N PHE A 53 -4.05 -3.33 28.13
CA PHE A 53 -4.69 -3.98 27.00
C PHE A 53 -3.95 -3.52 25.75
N GLU A 54 -3.21 -4.42 25.13
CA GLU A 54 -2.53 -4.14 23.86
C GLU A 54 -3.59 -4.13 22.77
N PHE A 55 -4.06 -2.95 22.41
CA PHE A 55 -4.95 -2.73 21.27
C PHE A 55 -4.16 -2.70 19.95
N GLU A 56 -3.25 -3.65 19.78
CA GLU A 56 -2.45 -3.73 18.57
C GLU A 56 -3.27 -4.29 17.40
N GLY A 57 -3.27 -3.56 16.27
CA GLY A 57 -3.83 -4.05 15.02
C GLY A 57 -5.36 -4.00 14.89
N ILE A 58 -6.08 -3.41 15.83
CA ILE A 58 -7.56 -3.32 15.80
C ILE A 58 -8.00 -2.16 14.90
N ILE A 59 -7.25 -1.06 14.89
CA ILE A 59 -7.62 0.15 14.17
C ILE A 59 -6.92 0.17 12.83
N THR A 60 -7.71 0.35 11.78
CA THR A 60 -7.20 0.55 10.41
C THR A 60 -7.37 2.02 10.05
N ASN A 61 -6.31 2.63 9.54
CA ASN A 61 -6.31 3.99 9.03
C ASN A 61 -5.80 4.04 7.58
N THR A 62 -6.26 5.06 6.85
CA THR A 62 -5.84 5.34 5.47
C THR A 62 -5.42 6.80 5.39
N GLY A 63 -4.25 7.05 4.83
CA GLY A 63 -3.74 8.40 4.66
C GLY A 63 -2.74 8.49 3.50
N VAL A 64 -2.39 9.71 3.13
CA VAL A 64 -1.38 10.00 2.11
C VAL A 64 -0.04 10.23 2.78
N LEU A 65 0.98 9.51 2.33
CA LEU A 65 2.32 9.58 2.91
C LEU A 65 3.04 10.87 2.50
N GLU A 66 3.50 11.59 3.49
CA GLU A 66 4.46 12.69 3.36
C GLU A 66 5.76 12.28 4.05
N ILE A 67 6.85 12.22 3.30
CA ILE A 67 8.18 11.88 3.85
C ILE A 67 8.92 13.17 4.16
N LEU A 68 9.45 13.27 5.37
CA LEU A 68 10.25 14.40 5.82
C LEU A 68 11.73 14.22 5.45
N VAL A 69 12.48 15.30 5.56
CA VAL A 69 13.92 15.34 5.23
C VAL A 69 14.73 14.31 6.01
N ASP A 70 14.31 14.02 7.24
CA ASP A 70 14.97 13.03 8.12
C ASP A 70 14.67 11.57 7.72
N GLY A 71 13.84 11.35 6.69
CA GLY A 71 13.56 10.04 6.12
C GLY A 71 12.44 9.23 6.79
N TYR A 72 11.84 9.73 7.87
CA TYR A 72 10.56 9.22 8.38
C TYR A 72 9.39 9.98 7.76
N GLY A 73 8.17 9.53 7.96
CA GLY A 73 7.01 10.17 7.34
C GLY A 73 5.77 10.13 8.20
N PHE A 74 4.73 10.82 7.70
CA PHE A 74 3.39 10.83 8.28
C PHE A 74 2.35 10.49 7.22
N LEU A 75 1.34 9.71 7.61
CA LEU A 75 0.13 9.57 6.80
C LEU A 75 -0.80 10.73 7.14
N ARG A 76 -1.03 11.58 6.17
CA ARG A 76 -1.91 12.75 6.28
C ARG A 76 -3.35 12.37 5.97
N SER A 77 -4.29 12.85 6.78
CA SER A 77 -5.71 12.60 6.59
C SER A 77 -6.33 13.55 5.57
N SER A 78 -7.26 13.04 4.76
CA SER A 78 -8.12 13.84 3.90
C SER A 78 -9.02 14.78 4.68
N ASP A 79 -9.41 14.43 5.90
CA ASP A 79 -10.33 15.21 6.73
C ASP A 79 -9.74 16.56 7.15
N TYR A 80 -8.40 16.63 7.17
CA TYR A 80 -7.65 17.86 7.42
C TYR A 80 -7.00 18.45 6.19
N ASN A 81 -7.53 18.15 5.00
CA ASN A 81 -7.00 18.61 3.71
C ASN A 81 -5.49 18.29 3.55
N TYR A 82 -5.04 17.15 4.08
CA TYR A 82 -3.65 16.70 4.06
C TYR A 82 -2.67 17.61 4.80
N LEU A 83 -3.17 18.51 5.63
CA LEU A 83 -2.35 19.35 6.50
C LEU A 83 -1.99 18.60 7.77
N ASN A 84 -1.02 19.16 8.52
CA ASN A 84 -0.60 18.61 9.80
C ASN A 84 -1.76 18.57 10.80
N SER A 85 -2.03 17.40 11.36
CA SER A 85 -3.16 17.15 12.24
C SER A 85 -2.79 16.24 13.42
N PRO A 86 -3.59 16.23 14.49
CA PRO A 86 -3.40 15.30 15.60
C PRO A 86 -3.62 13.82 15.20
N ASP A 87 -4.32 13.58 14.11
CA ASP A 87 -4.63 12.23 13.61
C ASP A 87 -3.55 11.68 12.68
N ASP A 88 -2.44 12.38 12.51
CA ASP A 88 -1.33 11.95 11.71
C ASP A 88 -0.72 10.64 12.23
N VAL A 89 -0.51 9.69 11.32
CA VAL A 89 0.08 8.40 11.64
C VAL A 89 1.57 8.40 11.30
N TYR A 90 2.38 8.13 12.30
CA TYR A 90 3.83 8.06 12.14
C TYR A 90 4.25 6.80 11.38
N VAL A 91 5.10 6.98 10.37
CA VAL A 91 5.71 5.90 9.58
C VAL A 91 7.22 5.95 9.72
N SER A 92 7.81 4.85 10.16
CA SER A 92 9.24 4.77 10.39
C SER A 92 10.03 4.71 9.07
N GLN A 93 11.28 5.18 9.10
CA GLN A 93 12.19 5.13 7.97
C GLN A 93 12.41 3.68 7.47
N SER A 94 12.46 2.72 8.38
CA SER A 94 12.62 1.30 8.04
C SER A 94 11.42 0.76 7.25
N GLN A 95 10.18 1.14 7.62
CA GLN A 95 8.98 0.76 6.88
C GLN A 95 8.96 1.39 5.48
N ILE A 96 9.33 2.67 5.36
CA ILE A 96 9.41 3.38 4.09
C ILE A 96 10.39 2.67 3.14
N LYS A 97 11.58 2.33 3.61
CA LYS A 97 12.59 1.64 2.81
C LYS A 97 12.17 0.20 2.45
N LEU A 98 11.64 -0.55 3.42
CA LEU A 98 11.25 -1.95 3.21
C LEU A 98 10.13 -2.10 2.19
N MET A 99 9.15 -1.21 2.22
CA MET A 99 7.97 -1.24 1.34
C MET A 99 8.15 -0.41 0.06
N GLY A 100 9.27 0.30 -0.09
CA GLY A 100 9.51 1.18 -1.24
C GLY A 100 8.50 2.32 -1.35
N LEU A 101 8.06 2.86 -0.19
CA LEU A 101 7.07 3.95 -0.15
C LEU A 101 7.66 5.25 -0.66
N LYS A 102 6.83 6.05 -1.29
CA LYS A 102 7.16 7.39 -1.79
C LYS A 102 6.15 8.42 -1.31
N THR A 103 6.58 9.67 -1.24
CA THR A 103 5.67 10.80 -0.96
C THR A 103 4.54 10.81 -1.97
N GLY A 104 3.31 10.96 -1.47
CA GLY A 104 2.09 10.93 -2.27
C GLY A 104 1.43 9.55 -2.37
N ASP A 105 2.04 8.48 -1.84
CA ASP A 105 1.39 7.18 -1.79
C ASP A 105 0.24 7.17 -0.78
N THR A 106 -0.91 6.66 -1.20
CA THR A 106 -2.03 6.38 -0.29
C THR A 106 -1.80 5.04 0.38
N VAL A 107 -1.56 5.07 1.68
CA VAL A 107 -1.26 3.88 2.48
C VAL A 107 -2.42 3.57 3.41
N LYS A 108 -2.88 2.32 3.38
CA LYS A 108 -3.84 1.76 4.31
C LYS A 108 -3.15 0.74 5.19
N GLY A 109 -3.27 0.91 6.49
CA GLY A 109 -2.58 0.04 7.44
C GLY A 109 -3.22 0.02 8.81
N THR A 110 -2.72 -0.88 9.65
CA THR A 110 -3.12 -0.98 11.05
C THR A 110 -2.22 -0.11 11.92
N ILE A 111 -2.84 0.58 12.86
CA ILE A 111 -2.18 1.46 13.81
C ILE A 111 -2.40 0.97 15.24
N ARG A 112 -1.62 1.47 16.18
CA ARG A 112 -1.84 1.29 17.61
C ARG A 112 -1.93 2.64 18.32
N PRO A 113 -2.52 2.66 19.51
CA PRO A 113 -2.44 3.85 20.37
C PRO A 113 -0.98 4.21 20.69
N PRO A 114 -0.67 5.51 20.84
CA PRO A 114 0.64 5.94 21.29
C PRO A 114 0.92 5.46 22.73
N LYS A 115 2.14 5.02 23.00
CA LYS A 115 2.61 4.68 24.34
C LYS A 115 3.04 5.96 25.08
N GLU A 116 3.28 5.84 26.40
CA GLU A 116 3.81 6.94 27.18
C GLU A 116 5.10 7.51 26.54
N GLY A 117 5.08 8.81 26.23
CA GLY A 117 6.17 9.50 25.53
C GLY A 117 6.07 9.57 24.01
N GLU A 118 5.15 8.84 23.39
CA GLU A 118 4.88 8.95 21.94
C GLU A 118 3.77 9.98 21.69
N LYS A 119 3.97 10.86 20.72
CA LYS A 119 2.99 11.91 20.38
C LYS A 119 1.99 11.45 19.30
N TYR A 120 2.41 10.58 18.41
CA TYR A 120 1.64 10.17 17.24
C TYR A 120 1.29 8.68 17.27
N PHE A 121 0.23 8.30 16.55
CA PHE A 121 -0.13 6.91 16.33
C PHE A 121 0.89 6.25 15.40
N PRO A 122 1.62 5.21 15.81
CA PRO A 122 2.55 4.55 14.91
C PRO A 122 1.83 3.52 14.02
N LEU A 123 2.27 3.45 12.77
CA LEU A 123 1.87 2.43 11.82
C LEU A 123 2.54 1.10 12.19
N ILE A 124 1.74 0.03 12.39
CA ILE A 124 2.25 -1.31 12.70
C ILE A 124 2.46 -2.09 11.42
N LYS A 125 1.40 -2.21 10.60
CA LYS A 125 1.40 -3.03 9.40
C LYS A 125 0.74 -2.30 8.25
N VAL A 126 1.39 -2.34 7.09
CA VAL A 126 0.81 -1.88 5.83
C VAL A 126 -0.04 -3.00 5.25
N LEU A 127 -1.28 -2.68 4.91
CA LEU A 127 -2.22 -3.60 4.26
C LEU A 127 -2.26 -3.38 2.75
N GLU A 128 -2.42 -2.13 2.34
CA GLU A 128 -2.54 -1.74 0.94
C GLU A 128 -1.75 -0.44 0.68
N ILE A 129 -1.20 -0.32 -0.53
CA ILE A 129 -0.55 0.89 -1.03
C ILE A 129 -1.20 1.22 -2.37
N ASN A 130 -1.80 2.40 -2.50
CA ASN A 130 -2.52 2.82 -3.72
C ASN A 130 -3.58 1.78 -4.17
N GLY A 131 -4.24 1.10 -3.21
CA GLY A 131 -5.24 0.06 -3.47
C GLY A 131 -4.66 -1.26 -4.00
N ARG A 132 -3.35 -1.47 -3.88
CA ARG A 132 -2.65 -2.68 -4.29
C ARG A 132 -1.89 -3.30 -3.10
N SER A 133 -1.52 -4.58 -3.23
CA SER A 133 -0.68 -5.25 -2.23
C SER A 133 0.72 -4.62 -2.18
N PRO A 134 1.38 -4.59 -1.01
CA PRO A 134 2.73 -4.05 -0.88
C PRO A 134 3.76 -4.70 -1.81
N ASP A 135 3.64 -6.02 -2.05
CA ASP A 135 4.56 -6.76 -2.93
C ASP A 135 4.50 -6.26 -4.37
N TYR A 136 3.29 -5.94 -4.85
CA TYR A 136 3.12 -5.38 -6.20
C TYR A 136 3.76 -4.00 -6.34
N ILE A 137 3.65 -3.17 -5.31
CA ILE A 137 4.16 -1.78 -5.35
C ILE A 137 5.67 -1.72 -5.21
N ARG A 138 6.29 -2.67 -4.51
CA ARG A 138 7.75 -2.70 -4.32
C ARG A 138 8.52 -2.73 -5.64
N ASP A 139 7.99 -3.43 -6.63
CA ASP A 139 8.63 -3.60 -7.94
C ASP A 139 8.20 -2.54 -8.97
N ARG A 140 7.53 -1.46 -8.52
CA ARG A 140 7.07 -0.39 -9.43
C ARG A 140 8.23 0.37 -10.06
N VAL A 141 8.04 0.70 -11.33
CA VAL A 141 8.97 1.57 -12.06
C VAL A 141 8.72 3.03 -11.65
N PRO A 142 9.73 3.79 -11.21
CA PRO A 142 9.61 5.22 -10.94
C PRO A 142 9.17 6.00 -12.19
N PHE A 143 8.41 7.08 -11.99
CA PHE A 143 7.93 7.91 -13.09
C PHE A 143 9.06 8.43 -13.97
N ASP A 144 10.19 8.80 -13.38
CA ASP A 144 11.36 9.33 -14.08
C ASP A 144 12.01 8.33 -15.05
N HIS A 145 11.73 7.04 -14.85
CA HIS A 145 12.25 5.96 -15.70
C HIS A 145 11.26 5.53 -16.79
N LEU A 146 10.07 6.14 -16.84
CA LEU A 146 9.08 5.84 -17.88
C LEU A 146 9.50 6.47 -19.21
N THR A 147 9.38 5.67 -20.27
CA THR A 147 9.59 6.19 -21.64
C THR A 147 8.45 7.11 -22.04
N PRO A 148 8.72 8.38 -22.40
CA PRO A 148 7.67 9.27 -22.84
C PRO A 148 7.12 8.82 -24.19
N LEU A 149 5.80 8.66 -24.27
CA LEU A 149 5.09 8.39 -25.52
C LEU A 149 4.38 9.67 -25.97
N PHE A 150 4.74 10.15 -27.15
CA PHE A 150 4.08 11.29 -27.75
C PHE A 150 2.86 10.85 -28.55
N PRO A 151 1.74 11.63 -28.54
CA PRO A 151 0.58 11.29 -29.35
C PRO A 151 0.91 11.41 -30.84
N ASN A 152 0.53 10.38 -31.60
CA ASN A 152 0.73 10.33 -33.06
C ASN A 152 -0.54 10.64 -33.85
N GLU A 153 -1.69 10.73 -33.18
CA GLU A 153 -2.96 11.12 -33.78
C GLU A 153 -3.44 12.46 -33.25
N LYS A 154 -3.85 13.36 -34.16
CA LYS A 154 -4.37 14.66 -33.81
C LYS A 154 -5.89 14.62 -33.64
N PHE A 155 -6.44 15.39 -32.69
CA PHE A 155 -7.87 15.70 -32.66
C PHE A 155 -8.24 16.62 -33.78
N GLN A 156 -9.33 16.33 -34.48
CA GLN A 156 -9.95 17.24 -35.41
C GLN A 156 -10.91 18.16 -34.66
N LEU A 157 -10.47 19.39 -34.42
CA LEU A 157 -11.28 20.43 -33.77
C LEU A 157 -12.18 21.19 -34.76
N THR A 158 -11.93 21.05 -36.04
CA THR A 158 -12.64 21.72 -37.14
C THR A 158 -13.27 20.68 -38.07
N GLY A 159 -14.29 21.07 -38.82
CA GLY A 159 -14.96 20.19 -39.81
C GLY A 159 -16.18 19.45 -39.28
N ASN A 160 -16.55 19.62 -37.99
CA ASN A 160 -17.66 18.89 -37.33
C ASN A 160 -18.93 19.74 -37.14
N GLY A 161 -19.06 20.87 -37.82
CA GLY A 161 -20.18 21.81 -37.67
C GLY A 161 -20.08 22.74 -36.44
N HIS A 162 -19.03 22.61 -35.65
CA HIS A 162 -18.73 23.51 -34.53
C HIS A 162 -17.54 24.45 -34.83
N ASP A 163 -17.33 24.72 -36.10
CA ASP A 163 -16.24 25.57 -36.58
C ASP A 163 -16.45 27.02 -36.14
N ASN A 164 -15.59 27.51 -35.28
CA ASN A 164 -15.49 28.91 -34.95
C ASN A 164 -14.05 29.41 -35.10
N LEU A 165 -13.86 30.70 -35.03
CA LEU A 165 -12.52 31.30 -35.17
C LEU A 165 -11.57 30.77 -34.08
N SER A 166 -12.06 30.60 -32.85
CA SER A 166 -11.25 30.13 -31.74
C SER A 166 -10.77 28.70 -31.93
N THR A 167 -11.64 27.77 -32.37
CA THR A 167 -11.26 26.40 -32.65
C THR A 167 -10.27 26.28 -33.78
N ARG A 168 -10.41 27.12 -34.82
CA ARG A 168 -9.46 27.18 -35.96
C ARG A 168 -8.09 27.70 -35.52
N ILE A 169 -8.04 28.71 -34.65
CA ILE A 169 -6.79 29.24 -34.10
C ILE A 169 -6.09 28.16 -33.25
N VAL A 170 -6.82 27.49 -32.36
CA VAL A 170 -6.25 26.42 -31.54
C VAL A 170 -5.74 25.29 -32.41
N ASP A 171 -6.50 24.87 -33.41
CA ASP A 171 -6.12 23.75 -34.28
C ASP A 171 -4.86 24.06 -35.11
N MET A 172 -4.66 25.33 -35.47
CA MET A 172 -3.52 25.80 -36.28
C MET A 172 -2.26 26.01 -35.41
N PHE A 173 -2.37 26.65 -34.24
CA PHE A 173 -1.23 27.07 -33.46
C PHE A 173 -0.88 26.14 -32.28
N ALA A 174 -1.88 25.43 -31.77
CA ALA A 174 -1.72 24.51 -30.62
C ALA A 174 -2.48 23.20 -30.87
N PRO A 175 -2.08 22.39 -31.86
CA PRO A 175 -2.76 21.15 -32.15
C PRO A 175 -2.72 20.20 -30.96
N ILE A 176 -3.85 19.52 -30.67
CA ILE A 176 -4.01 18.63 -29.55
C ILE A 176 -4.01 17.20 -30.05
N GLY A 177 -3.11 16.37 -29.52
CA GLY A 177 -3.04 14.96 -29.81
C GLY A 177 -3.96 14.11 -28.90
N LYS A 178 -4.43 12.97 -29.39
CA LYS A 178 -5.21 12.02 -28.63
C LYS A 178 -4.37 11.47 -27.46
N GLY A 179 -4.88 11.58 -26.23
CA GLY A 179 -4.16 11.19 -25.00
C GLY A 179 -3.25 12.28 -24.42
N GLN A 180 -3.11 13.43 -25.09
CA GLN A 180 -2.35 14.56 -24.56
C GLN A 180 -3.13 15.28 -23.46
N ARG A 181 -2.42 15.73 -22.41
CA ARG A 181 -2.93 16.65 -21.39
C ARG A 181 -2.73 18.08 -21.86
N GLY A 182 -3.78 18.90 -21.76
CA GLY A 182 -3.75 20.30 -22.08
C GLY A 182 -4.32 21.15 -20.96
N LEU A 183 -3.82 22.38 -20.81
CA LEU A 183 -4.34 23.37 -19.89
C LEU A 183 -4.86 24.55 -20.71
N ILE A 184 -6.13 24.89 -20.55
CA ILE A 184 -6.73 26.09 -21.11
C ILE A 184 -6.84 27.13 -20.01
N VAL A 185 -6.13 28.23 -20.16
CA VAL A 185 -6.19 29.37 -19.24
C VAL A 185 -7.01 30.46 -19.89
N ALA A 186 -8.15 30.81 -19.29
CA ALA A 186 -9.02 31.88 -19.69
C ALA A 186 -9.06 32.98 -18.63
N GLN A 187 -9.33 34.19 -19.02
CA GLN A 187 -9.60 35.25 -18.05
C GLN A 187 -10.98 35.02 -17.44
N PRO A 188 -11.15 35.35 -16.14
CA PRO A 188 -12.43 35.25 -15.45
C PRO A 188 -13.50 36.18 -16.02
#